data_beb641733a8b947b92514b5644713f9f
#
_entry.id   beb641733a8b947b92514b5644713f9f
#
_cell.length_a   1.000
_cell.length_b   1.000
_cell.length_c   1.000
_cell.angle_alpha   90.00
_cell.angle_beta   90.00
_cell.angle_gamma   90.00
#
_symmetry.space_group_name_H-M   'P 1'
#
loop_
_entity.id
_entity.type
_entity.pdbx_description
1 polymer ?
#
loop_
_entity_poly.entity_id
_entity_poly.type
_entity_poly.pdbx_seq_one_letter_code
_entity_poly.pdbx_strand_id
1 'polypeptide(L)'
;MLEKWQTGHRIYTGSVEHGAVRVDDRTFRHTGKGAVKWSAFRSPSAARLKKELASVHEAFPFIWCEDWYKTLAGKLIVNACINPLTALLRVVNGALLEEPMYADYMKLVFEEASRILELEDRQAAWDHVLSVCRRTKSNTSSMLADVLAGRKTEADAIMGYLLKRAKESGESAPHLTFLYRSIKALENEWS
;
A
#
# COMPACT_ATOMS: atom_id res chain seq x y z
N MET A 1 8.50 12.01 -9.80
CA MET A 1 7.72 13.19 -9.35
C MET A 1 8.44 13.98 -8.26
N LEU A 2 8.98 13.35 -7.21
CA LEU A 2 9.73 14.04 -6.14
C LEU A 2 11.03 14.71 -6.61
N GLU A 3 11.63 14.23 -7.70
CA GLU A 3 12.85 14.76 -8.27
C GLU A 3 12.77 16.23 -8.73
N LYS A 4 11.57 16.70 -9.07
CA LYS A 4 11.33 18.10 -9.48
C LYS A 4 11.41 19.10 -8.32
N TRP A 5 11.36 18.63 -7.07
CA TRP A 5 11.37 19.47 -5.86
C TRP A 5 12.73 19.52 -5.17
N GLN A 6 13.81 19.08 -5.85
CA GLN A 6 15.11 18.77 -5.23
C GLN A 6 15.97 19.97 -4.84
N THR A 7 15.72 21.14 -5.33
CA THR A 7 16.55 22.32 -5.01
C THR A 7 15.90 23.18 -3.94
N GLY A 8 16.49 23.20 -2.76
CA GLY A 8 16.12 24.13 -1.67
C GLY A 8 15.04 23.65 -0.70
N HIS A 9 14.38 22.51 -0.94
CA HIS A 9 13.31 22.00 -0.06
C HIS A 9 13.75 20.77 0.73
N ARG A 10 13.25 20.67 1.98
CA ARG A 10 13.33 19.43 2.77
C ARG A 10 12.15 18.56 2.42
N ILE A 11 12.40 17.34 1.99
CA ILE A 11 11.36 16.43 1.61
C ILE A 11 11.32 15.27 2.61
N TYR A 12 10.17 15.10 3.23
CA TYR A 12 9.87 13.96 4.08
C TYR A 12 8.82 13.10 3.39
N THR A 13 8.95 11.80 3.51
CA THR A 13 7.92 10.85 3.07
C THR A 13 7.19 10.31 4.28
N GLY A 14 5.90 10.06 4.13
CA GLY A 14 5.09 9.50 5.19
C GLY A 14 4.20 8.38 4.70
N SER A 15 4.02 7.35 5.53
CA SER A 15 3.04 6.30 5.35
C SER A 15 2.02 6.36 6.47
N VAL A 16 0.75 6.50 6.11
CA VAL A 16 -0.37 6.50 7.05
C VAL A 16 -1.03 5.12 6.99
N GLU A 17 -1.14 4.47 8.16
CA GLU A 17 -1.75 3.15 8.31
C GLU A 17 -3.13 3.22 9.01
N HIS A 18 -3.65 4.42 9.23
CA HIS A 18 -5.00 4.62 9.76
C HIS A 18 -6.05 4.31 8.71
N GLY A 19 -7.11 3.63 9.13
CA GLY A 19 -8.31 3.44 8.32
C GLY A 19 -9.28 4.60 8.53
N ALA A 20 -9.81 5.16 7.44
CA ALA A 20 -10.88 6.14 7.50
C ALA A 20 -11.86 5.92 6.34
N VAL A 21 -13.14 6.09 6.62
CA VAL A 21 -14.20 6.00 5.62
C VAL A 21 -14.96 7.32 5.60
N ARG A 22 -15.14 7.87 4.40
CA ARG A 22 -16.04 9.01 4.19
C ARG A 22 -17.47 8.51 4.24
N VAL A 23 -18.25 9.03 5.19
CA VAL A 23 -19.66 8.67 5.38
C VAL A 23 -20.56 9.56 4.51
N ASP A 24 -20.25 10.85 4.47
CA ASP A 24 -20.90 11.87 3.65
C ASP A 24 -19.91 13.00 3.31
N ASP A 25 -20.40 14.12 2.75
CA ASP A 25 -19.53 15.24 2.31
C ASP A 25 -18.81 15.97 3.44
N ARG A 26 -19.24 15.78 4.70
CA ARG A 26 -18.70 16.49 5.86
C ARG A 26 -18.21 15.55 6.98
N THR A 27 -18.55 14.25 6.87
CA THR A 27 -18.30 13.27 7.93
C THR A 27 -17.31 12.20 7.49
N PHE A 28 -16.25 12.06 8.27
CA PHE A 28 -15.29 10.96 8.15
C PHE A 28 -15.34 10.11 9.41
N ARG A 29 -15.42 8.81 9.25
CA ARG A 29 -15.34 7.85 10.36
C ARG A 29 -13.97 7.22 10.38
N HIS A 30 -13.27 7.32 11.52
CA HIS A 30 -12.03 6.60 11.76
C HIS A 30 -12.35 5.14 12.06
N THR A 31 -11.92 4.22 11.18
CA THR A 31 -12.30 2.79 11.22
C THR A 31 -11.18 1.88 11.67
N GLY A 32 -9.95 2.40 11.74
CA GLY A 32 -8.80 1.60 12.18
C GLY A 32 -7.67 2.46 12.70
N LYS A 33 -7.21 2.17 13.92
CA LYS A 33 -6.01 2.79 14.48
C LYS A 33 -4.78 2.12 13.89
N GLY A 34 -3.86 2.92 13.36
CA GLY A 34 -2.58 2.51 12.83
C GLY A 34 -1.49 3.47 13.25
N ALA A 35 -0.36 3.42 12.59
CA ALA A 35 0.76 4.32 12.80
C ALA A 35 0.92 5.31 11.63
N VAL A 36 1.52 6.45 11.91
CA VAL A 36 2.06 7.35 10.90
C VAL A 36 3.57 7.19 10.93
N LYS A 37 4.14 6.63 9.86
CA LYS A 37 5.58 6.41 9.71
C LYS A 37 6.16 7.51 8.85
N TRP A 38 7.27 8.10 9.29
CA TRP A 38 7.96 9.17 8.60
C TRP A 38 9.41 8.83 8.33
N SER A 39 9.90 9.23 7.18
CA SER A 39 11.30 9.13 6.80
C SER A 39 11.77 10.37 6.08
N ALA A 40 13.05 10.70 6.18
CA ALA A 40 13.65 11.72 5.34
C ALA A 40 13.95 11.15 3.95
N PHE A 41 13.39 11.75 2.91
CA PHE A 41 13.79 11.41 1.55
C PHE A 41 15.15 12.05 1.20
N ARG A 42 15.35 13.29 1.60
CA ARG A 42 16.62 14.06 1.47
C ARG A 42 16.67 15.18 2.50
N SER A 43 16.66 14.84 3.78
CA SER A 43 16.76 15.85 4.81
C SER A 43 17.70 15.38 5.92
N PRO A 44 18.55 16.27 6.42
CA PRO A 44 19.59 15.88 7.39
C PRO A 44 19.10 15.74 8.83
N SER A 45 17.83 16.02 9.18
CA SER A 45 17.47 16.09 10.60
C SER A 45 16.05 15.64 10.94
N ALA A 46 15.97 14.41 11.46
CA ALA A 46 14.79 13.89 12.17
C ALA A 46 14.44 14.73 13.40
N ALA A 47 15.44 15.23 14.13
CA ALA A 47 15.26 15.94 15.38
C ALA A 47 14.46 17.26 15.21
N ARG A 48 14.68 17.97 14.12
CA ARG A 48 13.94 19.21 13.83
C ARG A 48 12.49 18.92 13.52
N LEU A 49 12.20 17.93 12.66
CA LEU A 49 10.82 17.55 12.34
C LEU A 49 10.07 17.09 13.59
N LYS A 50 10.70 16.27 14.42
CA LYS A 50 10.12 15.82 15.70
C LYS A 50 9.77 16.99 16.60
N LYS A 51 10.62 18.04 16.66
CA LYS A 51 10.37 19.26 17.45
C LYS A 51 9.22 20.08 16.86
N GLU A 52 9.22 20.28 15.56
CA GLU A 52 8.20 21.07 14.85
C GLU A 52 6.81 20.39 14.90
N LEU A 53 6.76 19.07 14.95
CA LEU A 53 5.52 18.29 15.01
C LEU A 53 5.17 17.75 16.42
N ALA A 54 5.85 18.23 17.47
CA ALA A 54 5.63 17.71 18.82
C ALA A 54 4.16 17.80 19.30
N SER A 55 3.49 18.91 19.02
CA SER A 55 2.07 19.13 19.39
C SER A 55 1.13 18.20 18.61
N VAL A 56 1.48 17.82 17.39
CA VAL A 56 0.68 16.88 16.58
C VAL A 56 0.97 15.44 17.01
N HIS A 57 2.18 15.17 17.51
CA HIS A 57 2.59 13.84 17.98
C HIS A 57 1.76 13.33 19.15
N GLU A 58 1.27 14.19 20.04
CA GLU A 58 0.40 13.81 21.15
C GLU A 58 -0.94 13.23 20.65
N ALA A 59 -1.50 13.81 19.59
CA ALA A 59 -2.75 13.35 18.99
C ALA A 59 -2.57 12.18 18.01
N PHE A 60 -1.46 12.20 17.26
CA PHE A 60 -1.13 11.20 16.24
C PHE A 60 0.33 10.76 16.40
N PRO A 61 0.59 9.67 17.10
CA PRO A 61 1.95 9.18 17.28
C PRO A 61 2.67 8.92 15.96
N PHE A 62 3.83 9.55 15.79
CA PHE A 62 4.70 9.36 14.64
C PHE A 62 5.81 8.37 14.96
N ILE A 63 6.06 7.45 14.05
CA ILE A 63 7.22 6.57 14.08
C ILE A 63 8.22 7.09 13.05
N TRP A 64 9.41 7.43 13.51
CA TRP A 64 10.49 7.76 12.61
C TRP A 64 11.13 6.48 12.07
N CYS A 65 11.26 6.38 10.76
CA CYS A 65 11.94 5.30 10.06
C CYS A 65 13.18 5.87 9.35
N GLU A 66 14.32 5.24 9.57
CA GLU A 66 15.57 5.69 8.95
C GLU A 66 15.59 5.45 7.43
N ASP A 67 14.94 4.39 6.97
CA ASP A 67 14.86 4.01 5.57
C ASP A 67 13.45 4.27 5.01
N TRP A 68 13.36 5.32 4.19
CA TRP A 68 12.12 5.68 3.51
C TRP A 68 11.67 4.60 2.51
N TYR A 69 12.64 3.95 1.84
CA TYR A 69 12.34 2.94 0.84
C TYR A 69 11.72 1.70 1.49
N LYS A 70 12.32 1.19 2.57
CA LYS A 70 11.75 0.07 3.34
C LYS A 70 10.35 0.38 3.87
N THR A 71 10.12 1.62 4.32
CA THR A 71 8.82 2.06 4.81
C THR A 71 7.76 2.03 3.71
N LEU A 72 8.07 2.55 2.53
CA LEU A 72 7.14 2.58 1.40
C LEU A 72 6.98 1.18 0.77
N ALA A 73 8.06 0.41 0.63
CA ALA A 73 8.02 -0.95 0.12
C ALA A 73 7.16 -1.86 1.00
N GLY A 74 7.25 -1.72 2.33
CA GLY A 74 6.40 -2.45 3.27
C GLY A 74 4.91 -2.17 3.10
N LYS A 75 4.51 -0.93 2.79
CA LYS A 75 3.11 -0.61 2.47
C LYS A 75 2.73 -1.11 1.07
N LEU A 76 3.62 -0.94 0.11
CA LEU A 76 3.36 -1.32 -1.28
C LEU A 76 3.15 -2.83 -1.42
N ILE A 77 3.97 -3.67 -0.75
CA ILE A 77 3.83 -5.13 -0.81
C ILE A 77 2.48 -5.59 -0.24
N VAL A 78 2.04 -5.01 0.87
CA VAL A 78 0.74 -5.30 1.47
C VAL A 78 -0.39 -4.93 0.51
N ASN A 79 -0.34 -3.72 -0.05
CA ASN A 79 -1.37 -3.25 -0.98
C ASN A 79 -1.39 -4.07 -2.28
N ALA A 80 -0.24 -4.47 -2.80
CA ALA A 80 -0.14 -5.29 -4.01
C ALA A 80 -0.74 -6.69 -3.82
N CYS A 81 -0.59 -7.27 -2.62
CA CYS A 81 -1.11 -8.60 -2.31
C CYS A 81 -2.62 -8.61 -1.99
N ILE A 82 -3.12 -7.58 -1.28
CA ILE A 82 -4.49 -7.60 -0.76
C ILE A 82 -5.46 -6.87 -1.68
N ASN A 83 -5.13 -5.64 -2.09
CA ASN A 83 -6.10 -4.75 -2.72
C ASN A 83 -6.63 -5.26 -4.07
N PRO A 84 -5.79 -5.67 -5.04
CA PRO A 84 -6.29 -6.11 -6.34
C PRO A 84 -7.06 -7.43 -6.27
N LEU A 85 -6.65 -8.34 -5.38
CA LEU A 85 -7.37 -9.60 -5.20
C LEU A 85 -8.75 -9.38 -4.59
N THR A 86 -8.84 -8.62 -3.51
CA THR A 86 -10.14 -8.31 -2.89
C THR A 86 -11.06 -7.54 -3.83
N ALA A 87 -10.50 -6.64 -4.64
CA ALA A 87 -11.26 -5.86 -5.62
C ALA A 87 -11.80 -6.75 -6.75
N LEU A 88 -10.98 -7.66 -7.29
CA LEU A 88 -11.36 -8.56 -8.38
C LEU A 88 -12.37 -9.61 -7.89
N LEU A 89 -12.12 -10.20 -6.72
CA LEU A 89 -12.96 -11.25 -6.15
C LEU A 89 -14.19 -10.72 -5.40
N ARG A 90 -14.25 -9.40 -5.14
CA ARG A 90 -15.31 -8.71 -4.39
C ARG A 90 -15.52 -9.27 -2.98
N VAL A 91 -14.42 -9.52 -2.28
CA VAL A 91 -14.42 -10.10 -0.92
C VAL A 91 -13.71 -9.19 0.08
N VAL A 92 -14.02 -9.37 1.37
CA VAL A 92 -13.30 -8.72 2.47
C VAL A 92 -11.89 -9.31 2.61
N ASN A 93 -11.00 -8.57 3.28
CA ASN A 93 -9.60 -8.95 3.37
C ASN A 93 -9.39 -10.35 3.97
N GLY A 94 -10.17 -10.73 4.98
CA GLY A 94 -10.04 -12.03 5.65
C GLY A 94 -10.32 -13.23 4.77
N ALA A 95 -11.21 -13.08 3.80
CA ALA A 95 -11.56 -14.15 2.87
C ALA A 95 -10.34 -14.66 2.07
N LEU A 96 -9.32 -13.80 1.88
CA LEU A 96 -8.06 -14.20 1.23
C LEU A 96 -7.27 -15.25 2.02
N LEU A 97 -7.54 -15.41 3.32
CA LEU A 97 -6.89 -16.41 4.17
C LEU A 97 -7.79 -17.61 4.46
N GLU A 98 -9.10 -17.46 4.30
CA GLU A 98 -10.09 -18.50 4.60
C GLU A 98 -10.25 -19.47 3.43
N GLU A 99 -10.07 -19.00 2.18
CA GLU A 99 -10.15 -19.80 0.98
C GLU A 99 -8.73 -20.16 0.49
N PRO A 100 -8.35 -21.46 0.48
CA PRO A 100 -7.00 -21.90 0.14
C PRO A 100 -6.53 -21.39 -1.22
N MET A 101 -7.39 -21.42 -2.24
CA MET A 101 -7.04 -20.96 -3.60
C MET A 101 -6.69 -19.45 -3.61
N TYR A 102 -7.36 -18.63 -2.80
CA TYR A 102 -7.05 -17.20 -2.71
C TYR A 102 -5.72 -16.98 -1.98
N ALA A 103 -5.47 -17.74 -0.91
CA ALA A 103 -4.21 -17.66 -0.17
C ALA A 103 -3.01 -18.07 -1.04
N ASP A 104 -3.16 -19.13 -1.82
CA ASP A 104 -2.13 -19.60 -2.76
C ASP A 104 -1.86 -18.55 -3.84
N TYR A 105 -2.91 -17.96 -4.42
CA TYR A 105 -2.72 -16.93 -5.43
C TYR A 105 -2.11 -15.65 -4.86
N MET A 106 -2.53 -15.25 -3.65
CA MET A 106 -1.91 -14.13 -2.93
C MET A 106 -0.42 -14.38 -2.69
N LYS A 107 -0.02 -15.62 -2.41
CA LYS A 107 1.39 -16.01 -2.27
C LYS A 107 2.15 -15.83 -3.57
N LEU A 108 1.59 -16.24 -4.72
CA LEU A 108 2.22 -16.03 -6.04
C LEU A 108 2.43 -14.54 -6.35
N VAL A 109 1.43 -13.71 -6.07
CA VAL A 109 1.55 -12.24 -6.21
C VAL A 109 2.64 -11.69 -5.30
N PHE A 110 2.70 -12.16 -4.05
CA PHE A 110 3.75 -11.77 -3.11
C PHE A 110 5.15 -12.15 -3.63
N GLU A 111 5.31 -13.37 -4.17
CA GLU A 111 6.59 -13.83 -4.69
C GLU A 111 7.11 -12.94 -5.84
N GLU A 112 6.24 -12.52 -6.76
CA GLU A 112 6.61 -11.57 -7.80
C GLU A 112 6.96 -10.20 -7.22
N ALA A 113 6.07 -9.62 -6.43
CA ALA A 113 6.25 -8.28 -5.88
C ALA A 113 7.48 -8.18 -4.97
N SER A 114 7.75 -9.21 -4.15
CA SER A 114 8.91 -9.22 -3.24
C SER A 114 10.25 -9.33 -3.97
N ARG A 115 10.31 -10.02 -5.12
CA ARG A 115 11.49 -10.03 -6.00
C ARG A 115 11.71 -8.66 -6.63
N ILE A 116 10.67 -8.09 -7.24
CA ILE A 116 10.71 -6.79 -7.90
C ILE A 116 11.12 -5.66 -6.95
N LEU A 117 10.69 -5.76 -5.67
CA LEU A 117 11.05 -4.80 -4.62
C LEU A 117 12.40 -5.10 -3.95
N GLU A 118 13.06 -6.21 -4.32
CA GLU A 118 14.35 -6.63 -3.76
C GLU A 118 14.33 -6.69 -2.23
N LEU A 119 13.24 -7.26 -1.66
CA LEU A 119 13.08 -7.33 -0.21
C LEU A 119 14.12 -8.27 0.41
N GLU A 120 14.90 -7.76 1.36
CA GLU A 120 15.98 -8.50 2.05
C GLU A 120 15.41 -9.66 2.89
N ASP A 121 14.37 -9.39 3.69
CA ASP A 121 13.68 -10.40 4.52
C ASP A 121 12.28 -10.64 3.97
N ARG A 122 12.20 -11.56 3.00
CA ARG A 122 10.93 -11.92 2.35
C ARG A 122 10.01 -12.69 3.29
N GLN A 123 10.55 -13.44 4.24
CA GLN A 123 9.71 -14.17 5.20
C GLN A 123 9.02 -13.20 6.17
N ALA A 124 9.76 -12.26 6.77
CA ALA A 124 9.16 -11.24 7.62
C ALA A 124 8.17 -10.36 6.86
N ALA A 125 8.43 -10.05 5.59
CA ALA A 125 7.50 -9.31 4.74
C ALA A 125 6.20 -10.10 4.48
N TRP A 126 6.30 -11.40 4.24
CA TRP A 126 5.13 -12.26 4.09
C TRP A 126 4.31 -12.35 5.36
N ASP A 127 4.97 -12.57 6.50
CA ASP A 127 4.31 -12.61 7.81
C ASP A 127 3.61 -11.29 8.13
N HIS A 128 4.19 -10.17 7.69
CA HIS A 128 3.56 -8.86 7.79
C HIS A 128 2.28 -8.76 6.94
N VAL A 129 2.30 -9.22 5.68
CA VAL A 129 1.11 -9.27 4.80
C VAL A 129 0.01 -10.08 5.45
N LEU A 130 0.32 -11.29 5.95
CA LEU A 130 -0.63 -12.15 6.64
C LEU A 130 -1.19 -11.49 7.91
N SER A 131 -0.34 -10.82 8.69
CA SER A 131 -0.74 -10.09 9.90
C SER A 131 -1.72 -8.97 9.58
N VAL A 132 -1.45 -8.17 8.55
CA VAL A 132 -2.36 -7.09 8.11
C VAL A 132 -3.69 -7.69 7.66
N CYS A 133 -3.69 -8.73 6.85
CA CYS A 133 -4.89 -9.40 6.38
C CYS A 133 -5.75 -9.90 7.54
N ARG A 134 -5.15 -10.55 8.56
CA ARG A 134 -5.84 -11.00 9.77
C ARG A 134 -6.42 -9.86 10.60
N ARG A 135 -5.63 -8.79 10.84
CA ARG A 135 -6.07 -7.62 11.63
C ARG A 135 -7.20 -6.84 10.98
N THR A 136 -7.29 -6.91 9.66
CA THR A 136 -8.29 -6.20 8.86
C THR A 136 -9.31 -7.15 8.23
N LYS A 137 -9.51 -8.33 8.81
CA LYS A 137 -10.29 -9.42 8.19
C LYS A 137 -11.69 -9.03 7.75
N SER A 138 -12.37 -8.18 8.50
CA SER A 138 -13.73 -7.68 8.20
C SER A 138 -13.75 -6.41 7.35
N ASN A 139 -12.57 -5.87 6.99
CA ASN A 139 -12.50 -4.64 6.23
C ASN A 139 -12.63 -4.91 4.72
N THR A 140 -13.30 -3.98 4.07
CA THR A 140 -13.22 -3.79 2.62
C THR A 140 -11.93 -3.04 2.29
N SER A 141 -11.12 -3.53 1.36
CA SER A 141 -9.92 -2.80 0.91
C SER A 141 -10.30 -1.48 0.23
N SER A 142 -9.38 -0.51 0.21
CA SER A 142 -9.63 0.77 -0.48
C SER A 142 -9.93 0.55 -1.97
N MET A 143 -9.21 -0.33 -2.64
CA MET A 143 -9.40 -0.64 -4.05
C MET A 143 -10.77 -1.29 -4.31
N LEU A 144 -11.21 -2.22 -3.45
CA LEU A 144 -12.57 -2.77 -3.56
C LEU A 144 -13.64 -1.69 -3.35
N ALA A 145 -13.44 -0.79 -2.37
CA ALA A 145 -14.36 0.32 -2.15
C ALA A 145 -14.46 1.26 -3.36
N ASP A 146 -13.36 1.49 -4.06
CA ASP A 146 -13.34 2.28 -5.30
C ASP A 146 -14.04 1.55 -6.44
N VAL A 147 -13.78 0.25 -6.62
CA VAL A 147 -14.47 -0.59 -7.62
C VAL A 147 -15.97 -0.59 -7.40
N LEU A 148 -16.43 -0.81 -6.16
CA LEU A 148 -17.86 -0.82 -5.83
C LEU A 148 -18.55 0.54 -6.04
N ALA A 149 -17.79 1.62 -5.94
CA ALA A 149 -18.26 2.98 -6.15
C ALA A 149 -18.08 3.50 -7.59
N GLY A 150 -17.59 2.67 -8.52
CA GLY A 150 -17.30 3.08 -9.90
C GLY A 150 -16.26 4.18 -10.00
N ARG A 151 -15.28 4.20 -9.08
CA ARG A 151 -14.21 5.21 -9.06
C ARG A 151 -12.89 4.64 -9.56
N LYS A 152 -12.08 5.52 -10.14
CA LYS A 152 -10.70 5.18 -10.50
C LYS A 152 -9.93 4.70 -9.27
N THR A 153 -9.23 3.56 -9.43
CA THR A 153 -8.45 2.94 -8.36
C THR A 153 -6.98 3.41 -8.35
N GLU A 154 -6.21 2.96 -7.36
CA GLU A 154 -4.75 3.14 -7.29
C GLU A 154 -3.98 2.06 -8.08
N ALA A 155 -4.60 1.34 -9.03
CA ALA A 155 -3.95 0.28 -9.80
C ALA A 155 -2.65 0.73 -10.47
N ASP A 156 -2.63 1.92 -11.06
CA ASP A 156 -1.45 2.49 -11.72
C ASP A 156 -0.31 2.75 -10.73
N ALA A 157 -0.63 3.24 -9.52
CA ALA A 157 0.35 3.56 -8.50
C ALA A 157 0.91 2.31 -7.80
N ILE A 158 0.13 1.24 -7.69
CA ILE A 158 0.51 -0.01 -7.02
C ILE A 158 1.11 -0.97 -8.04
N MET A 159 0.27 -1.59 -8.87
CA MET A 159 0.71 -2.62 -9.81
C MET A 159 1.45 -2.04 -11.00
N GLY A 160 1.00 -0.89 -11.54
CA GLY A 160 1.67 -0.20 -12.64
C GLY A 160 3.12 0.18 -12.29
N TYR A 161 3.36 0.64 -11.06
CA TYR A 161 4.72 0.89 -10.56
C TYR A 161 5.56 -0.39 -10.50
N LEU A 162 5.03 -1.48 -9.95
CA LEU A 162 5.74 -2.77 -9.88
C LEU A 162 6.05 -3.32 -11.26
N LEU A 163 5.10 -3.27 -12.20
CA LEU A 163 5.31 -3.72 -13.58
C LEU A 163 6.36 -2.89 -14.31
N LYS A 164 6.41 -1.59 -14.07
CA LYS A 164 7.47 -0.73 -14.60
C LYS A 164 8.84 -1.17 -14.07
N ARG A 165 8.98 -1.39 -12.78
CA ARG A 165 10.24 -1.90 -12.18
C ARG A 165 10.61 -3.28 -12.70
N ALA A 166 9.64 -4.20 -12.80
CA ALA A 166 9.87 -5.53 -13.37
C ALA A 166 10.46 -5.46 -14.79
N LYS A 167 9.91 -4.57 -15.63
CA LYS A 167 10.44 -4.33 -16.98
C LYS A 167 11.88 -3.77 -16.95
N GLU A 168 12.18 -2.86 -16.03
CA GLU A 168 13.50 -2.25 -15.88
C GLU A 168 14.56 -3.25 -15.39
N SER A 169 14.19 -4.21 -14.54
CA SER A 169 15.06 -5.26 -13.99
C SER A 169 15.06 -6.57 -14.81
N GLY A 170 14.20 -6.69 -15.84
CA GLY A 170 14.06 -7.92 -16.60
C GLY A 170 13.30 -9.04 -15.87
N GLU A 171 12.59 -8.71 -14.78
CA GLU A 171 11.81 -9.67 -13.99
C GLU A 171 10.47 -10.01 -14.64
N SER A 172 10.08 -11.29 -14.56
CA SER A 172 8.76 -11.76 -15.01
C SER A 172 7.71 -11.52 -13.92
N ALA A 173 6.56 -10.97 -14.32
CA ALA A 173 5.46 -10.63 -13.40
C ALA A 173 4.08 -10.96 -14.00
N PRO A 174 3.79 -12.25 -14.35
CA PRO A 174 2.55 -12.63 -14.99
C PRO A 174 1.32 -12.42 -14.10
N HIS A 175 1.41 -12.71 -12.78
CA HIS A 175 0.28 -12.56 -11.85
C HIS A 175 -0.05 -11.09 -11.61
N LEU A 176 0.96 -10.24 -11.40
CA LEU A 176 0.76 -8.79 -11.30
C LEU A 176 0.20 -8.21 -12.60
N THR A 177 0.66 -8.69 -13.76
CA THR A 177 0.16 -8.27 -15.08
C THR A 177 -1.30 -8.63 -15.25
N PHE A 178 -1.69 -9.85 -14.87
CA PHE A 178 -3.08 -10.29 -14.93
C PHE A 178 -3.97 -9.41 -14.05
N LEU A 179 -3.60 -9.23 -12.78
CA LEU A 179 -4.37 -8.40 -11.84
C LEU A 179 -4.49 -6.97 -12.31
N TYR A 180 -3.39 -6.37 -12.77
CA TYR A 180 -3.40 -5.01 -13.29
C TYR A 180 -4.38 -4.85 -14.45
N ARG A 181 -4.28 -5.73 -15.45
CA ARG A 181 -5.16 -5.69 -16.62
C ARG A 181 -6.62 -5.92 -16.24
N SER A 182 -6.89 -6.83 -15.30
CA SER A 182 -8.25 -7.11 -14.82
C SER A 182 -8.87 -5.90 -14.12
N ILE A 183 -8.12 -5.23 -13.23
CA ILE A 183 -8.61 -4.01 -12.58
C ILE A 183 -8.81 -2.87 -13.60
N LYS A 184 -7.89 -2.71 -14.55
CA LYS A 184 -8.05 -1.70 -15.62
C LYS A 184 -9.24 -1.98 -16.52
N ALA A 185 -9.57 -3.25 -16.78
CA ALA A 185 -10.77 -3.62 -17.52
C ALA A 185 -12.03 -3.21 -16.75
N LEU A 186 -12.09 -3.47 -15.44
CA LEU A 186 -13.20 -3.00 -14.60
C LEU A 186 -13.35 -1.47 -14.59
N GLU A 187 -12.23 -0.72 -14.55
CA GLU A 187 -12.27 0.75 -14.62
C GLU A 187 -12.85 1.26 -15.94
N ASN A 188 -12.59 0.57 -17.05
CA ASN A 188 -13.09 0.98 -18.37
C ASN A 188 -14.60 0.74 -18.55
N GLU A 189 -15.21 -0.13 -17.75
CA GLU A 189 -16.67 -0.35 -17.77
C GLU A 189 -17.46 0.85 -17.20
N TRP A 190 -16.78 1.78 -16.50
CA TRP A 190 -17.41 2.95 -15.85
C TRP A 190 -17.11 4.26 -16.57
N SER A 191 -16.33 4.19 -17.67
CA SER A 191 -15.96 5.34 -18.51
C SER A 191 -16.91 5.46 -19.70
#